data_f23a490cb2a1b15fe78a0918cb52b089
#
_entry.id   f23a490cb2a1b15fe78a0918cb52b089
#
_cell.length_a   1.000
_cell.length_b   1.000
_cell.length_c   1.000
_cell.angle_alpha   90.00
_cell.angle_beta   90.00
_cell.angle_gamma   90.00
#
_symmetry.space_group_name_H-M   'P 1'
#
loop_
_entity.id
_entity.type
_entity.pdbx_description
1 polymer ?
#
loop_
_entity_poly.entity_id
_entity_poly.type
_entity_poly.pdbx_seq_one_letter_code
_entity_poly.pdbx_strand_id
1 'polypeptide(L)'
;MNYFQLLSKLYHIYDRLAGQTVDQTVILKKIRAVVTYPDCKIISNRSLSIASNELEVAGVYDSELDEEGHSKPIEIEIQFPKKKPTFTFDESDMSRNHWSELCVDFANILGHEYVHLHQFRRRDFKWPKPYKSYNPHPRLKEQEEYYGDNDEVDAYAYIAAAEMAIDSFNPIEIQPTDIERTRVYKTYTRVFDKKSPVVLKLEKRAQRYYKLLERQYNETYPNKSNTK
;
A
#
# COMPACT_ATOMS: atom_id res chain seq x y z
N MET A 1 -10.69 -5.69 4.23
CA MET A 1 -10.37 -4.23 4.22
C MET A 1 -11.09 -3.57 3.04
N ASN A 2 -11.74 -2.41 3.25
CA ASN A 2 -12.23 -1.58 2.15
C ASN A 2 -11.20 -0.46 1.89
N TYR A 3 -10.57 -0.52 0.74
CA TYR A 3 -9.48 0.38 0.35
C TYR A 3 -9.90 1.86 0.31
N PHE A 4 -11.03 2.16 -0.30
CA PHE A 4 -11.50 3.55 -0.46
C PHE A 4 -12.03 4.17 0.83
N GLN A 5 -12.63 3.36 1.70
CA GLN A 5 -13.01 3.84 3.04
C GLN A 5 -11.77 4.17 3.87
N LEU A 6 -10.71 3.38 3.76
CA LEU A 6 -9.44 3.67 4.43
C LEU A 6 -8.83 4.97 3.91
N LEU A 7 -8.70 5.11 2.59
CA LEU A 7 -8.18 6.34 1.97
C LEU A 7 -8.98 7.57 2.40
N SER A 8 -10.30 7.52 2.31
CA SER A 8 -11.17 8.63 2.72
C SER A 8 -10.93 9.05 4.18
N LYS A 9 -10.82 8.07 5.09
CA LYS A 9 -10.53 8.35 6.50
C LYS A 9 -9.16 8.97 6.72
N LEU A 10 -8.14 8.51 5.99
CA LEU A 10 -6.78 9.06 6.06
C LEU A 10 -6.72 10.49 5.51
N TYR A 11 -7.38 10.76 4.38
CA TYR A 11 -7.47 12.12 3.83
C TYR A 11 -8.17 13.09 4.80
N HIS A 12 -9.22 12.67 5.48
CA HIS A 12 -9.90 13.50 6.48
C HIS A 12 -9.04 13.87 7.70
N ILE A 13 -7.93 13.19 7.94
CA ILE A 13 -6.96 13.62 8.96
C ILE A 13 -6.36 14.97 8.55
N TYR A 14 -6.03 15.14 7.27
CA TYR A 14 -5.51 16.42 6.76
C TYR A 14 -6.47 17.57 7.04
N ASP A 15 -7.74 17.42 6.66
CA ASP A 15 -8.74 18.47 6.85
C ASP A 15 -8.91 18.87 8.32
N ARG A 16 -8.78 17.89 9.24
CA ARG A 16 -8.90 18.12 10.68
C ARG A 16 -7.68 18.78 11.31
N LEU A 17 -6.52 18.70 10.66
CA LEU A 17 -5.26 19.25 11.15
C LEU A 17 -4.79 20.45 10.30
N ALA A 18 -5.58 20.89 9.34
CA ALA A 18 -5.27 22.02 8.48
C ALA A 18 -4.84 23.24 9.29
N GLY A 19 -3.77 23.90 8.85
CA GLY A 19 -3.14 25.04 9.51
C GLY A 19 -2.27 24.70 10.74
N GLN A 20 -2.10 23.42 11.09
CA GLN A 20 -1.35 23.01 12.28
C GLN A 20 -0.02 22.35 11.92
N THR A 21 0.99 22.60 12.73
CA THR A 21 2.21 21.77 12.81
C THR A 21 2.08 20.86 14.01
N VAL A 22 2.10 19.55 13.79
CA VAL A 22 1.90 18.55 14.85
C VAL A 22 3.07 17.57 14.92
N ASP A 23 3.30 17.03 16.08
CA ASP A 23 4.33 16.01 16.29
C ASP A 23 3.87 14.60 15.87
N GLN A 24 4.83 13.69 15.81
CA GLN A 24 4.58 12.28 15.45
C GLN A 24 3.51 11.61 16.32
N THR A 25 3.40 11.96 17.60
CA THR A 25 2.47 11.31 18.53
C THR A 25 1.01 11.62 18.14
N VAL A 26 0.77 12.87 17.75
CA VAL A 26 -0.57 13.30 17.28
C VAL A 26 -0.93 12.60 15.99
N ILE A 27 -0.01 12.55 15.03
CA ILE A 27 -0.23 11.90 13.72
C ILE A 27 -0.55 10.41 13.93
N LEU A 28 0.29 9.70 14.68
CA LEU A 28 0.10 8.28 14.97
C LEU A 28 -1.22 8.00 15.69
N LYS A 29 -1.60 8.85 16.66
CA LYS A 29 -2.89 8.73 17.34
C LYS A 29 -4.06 8.86 16.37
N LYS A 30 -3.98 9.81 15.42
CA LYS A 30 -5.02 9.99 14.40
C LYS A 30 -5.09 8.83 13.42
N ILE A 31 -3.95 8.35 12.93
CA ILE A 31 -3.92 7.20 12.02
C ILE A 31 -4.43 5.94 12.71
N ARG A 32 -3.98 5.64 13.94
CA ARG A 32 -4.47 4.49 14.72
C ARG A 32 -5.98 4.55 14.99
N ALA A 33 -6.54 5.73 15.12
CA ALA A 33 -7.98 5.91 15.33
C ALA A 33 -8.82 5.57 14.09
N VAL A 34 -8.27 5.65 12.89
CA VAL A 34 -8.98 5.35 11.63
C VAL A 34 -8.62 3.98 11.05
N VAL A 35 -7.45 3.45 11.39
CA VAL A 35 -6.99 2.11 10.98
C VAL A 35 -7.41 1.10 12.06
N THR A 36 -8.62 0.61 11.94
CA THR A 36 -9.25 -0.27 12.96
C THR A 36 -9.20 -1.75 12.55
N TYR A 37 -8.12 -2.18 11.91
CA TYR A 37 -7.95 -3.57 11.51
C TYR A 37 -7.25 -4.35 12.62
N PRO A 38 -7.86 -5.45 13.11
CA PRO A 38 -7.32 -6.21 14.26
C PRO A 38 -5.95 -6.82 13.98
N ASP A 39 -5.70 -7.13 12.71
CA ASP A 39 -4.44 -7.75 12.26
C ASP A 39 -3.37 -6.70 11.88
N CYS A 40 -3.54 -5.42 12.22
CA CYS A 40 -2.61 -4.36 11.86
C CYS A 40 -2.11 -3.60 13.08
N LYS A 41 -0.79 -3.47 13.20
CA LYS A 41 -0.10 -2.69 14.22
C LYS A 41 0.64 -1.54 13.54
N ILE A 42 0.40 -0.32 13.98
CA ILE A 42 1.09 0.86 13.48
C ILE A 42 2.18 1.26 14.46
N ILE A 43 3.40 1.28 13.96
CA ILE A 43 4.60 1.71 14.69
C ILE A 43 5.19 2.96 14.06
N SER A 44 6.17 3.55 14.70
CA SER A 44 6.89 4.70 14.15
C SER A 44 8.38 4.56 14.33
N ASN A 45 9.12 5.13 13.39
CA ASN A 45 10.56 5.22 13.45
C ASN A 45 11.02 6.64 13.07
N ARG A 46 12.28 6.95 13.32
CA ARG A 46 12.93 8.21 12.94
C ARG A 46 14.12 7.95 12.06
N SER A 47 14.10 8.49 10.87
CA SER A 47 15.16 8.31 9.88
C SER A 47 15.89 9.61 9.56
N LEU A 48 17.20 9.50 9.30
CA LEU A 48 18.04 10.60 8.82
C LEU A 48 17.84 10.88 7.32
N SER A 49 17.33 9.90 6.57
CA SER A 49 17.09 10.02 5.13
C SER A 49 15.84 10.85 4.80
N ILE A 50 14.95 11.04 5.78
CA ILE A 50 13.68 11.74 5.56
C ILE A 50 13.88 13.25 5.80
N ALA A 51 13.48 14.04 4.82
CA ALA A 51 13.57 15.50 4.88
C ALA A 51 12.56 16.09 5.86
N SER A 52 12.77 17.34 6.25
CA SER A 52 11.82 18.06 7.10
C SER A 52 10.47 18.18 6.40
N ASN A 53 9.40 17.91 7.14
CA ASN A 53 8.03 17.94 6.65
C ASN A 53 7.69 16.85 5.59
N GLU A 54 8.44 15.76 5.59
CA GLU A 54 8.17 14.57 4.81
C GLU A 54 7.88 13.39 5.74
N LEU A 55 7.11 12.45 5.25
CA LEU A 55 6.78 11.19 5.93
C LEU A 55 6.89 10.07 4.92
N GLU A 56 7.39 8.93 5.36
CA GLU A 56 7.43 7.71 4.56
C GLU A 56 6.70 6.59 5.30
N VAL A 57 6.26 5.60 4.55
CA VAL A 57 5.61 4.42 5.10
C VAL A 57 6.28 3.16 4.58
N ALA A 58 6.47 2.21 5.46
CA ALA A 58 6.91 0.85 5.15
C ALA A 58 6.00 -0.16 5.83
N GLY A 59 5.93 -1.36 5.31
CA GLY A 59 5.14 -2.42 5.91
C GLY A 59 5.87 -3.74 5.85
N VAL A 60 5.54 -4.62 6.79
CA VAL A 60 5.99 -6.00 6.80
C VAL A 60 4.93 -6.89 7.43
N TYR A 61 4.71 -8.03 6.81
CA TYR A 61 4.00 -9.15 7.42
C TYR A 61 4.97 -10.28 7.68
N ASP A 62 5.16 -10.60 8.96
CA ASP A 62 5.91 -11.77 9.38
C ASP A 62 4.97 -12.97 9.45
N SER A 63 5.18 -13.91 8.54
CA SER A 63 4.34 -15.12 8.43
C SER A 63 4.63 -16.16 9.52
N GLU A 64 5.64 -15.97 10.36
CA GLU A 64 5.85 -16.82 11.50
C GLU A 64 4.74 -16.63 12.54
N LEU A 65 4.35 -17.72 13.17
CA LEU A 65 3.44 -17.65 14.31
C LEU A 65 4.19 -17.13 15.55
N ASP A 66 3.46 -16.51 16.45
CA ASP A 66 4.02 -16.17 17.77
C ASP A 66 4.22 -17.42 18.63
N GLU A 67 4.76 -17.25 19.85
CA GLU A 67 5.03 -18.35 20.78
C GLU A 67 3.76 -19.11 21.21
N GLU A 68 2.58 -18.48 21.06
CA GLU A 68 1.28 -19.06 21.38
C GLU A 68 0.61 -19.69 20.16
N GLY A 69 1.24 -19.64 18.98
CA GLY A 69 0.73 -20.18 17.73
C GLY A 69 -0.28 -19.27 17.02
N HIS A 70 -0.32 -17.98 17.35
CA HIS A 70 -1.18 -17.00 16.69
C HIS A 70 -0.42 -16.29 15.54
N SER A 71 -1.18 -15.84 14.55
CA SER A 71 -0.65 -15.00 13.47
C SER A 71 -0.15 -13.66 14.02
N LYS A 72 1.10 -13.33 13.70
CA LYS A 72 1.63 -11.99 13.99
C LYS A 72 0.84 -10.93 13.21
N PRO A 73 0.70 -9.72 13.77
CA PRO A 73 0.05 -8.63 13.05
C PRO A 73 0.92 -8.12 11.89
N ILE A 74 0.27 -7.57 10.87
CA ILE A 74 0.93 -6.73 9.88
C ILE A 74 1.47 -5.50 10.60
N GLU A 75 2.77 -5.21 10.50
CA GLU A 75 3.34 -3.99 11.05
C GLU A 75 3.47 -2.94 9.94
N ILE A 76 2.86 -1.78 10.14
CA ILE A 76 3.03 -0.61 9.28
C ILE A 76 3.85 0.41 10.05
N GLU A 77 5.03 0.70 9.53
CA GLU A 77 5.94 1.70 10.08
C GLU A 77 5.76 3.04 9.39
N ILE A 78 5.52 4.09 10.16
CA ILE A 78 5.54 5.47 9.66
C ILE A 78 6.85 6.09 10.09
N GLN A 79 7.63 6.52 9.12
CA GLN A 79 8.95 7.09 9.32
C GLN A 79 8.87 8.62 9.35
N PHE A 80 9.54 9.21 10.33
CA PHE A 80 9.57 10.65 10.57
C PHE A 80 11.00 11.18 10.45
N PRO A 81 11.18 12.48 10.14
CA PRO A 81 12.47 13.13 10.21
C PRO A 81 13.09 12.99 11.61
N LYS A 82 14.37 12.60 11.68
CA LYS A 82 15.03 12.35 12.99
C LYS A 82 15.12 13.59 13.87
N LYS A 83 15.45 14.75 13.28
CA LYS A 83 15.70 15.99 14.05
C LYS A 83 14.42 16.71 14.47
N LYS A 84 13.39 16.71 13.64
CA LYS A 84 12.10 17.36 13.89
C LYS A 84 10.99 16.42 13.44
N PRO A 85 10.53 15.51 14.30
CA PRO A 85 9.51 14.53 13.94
C PRO A 85 8.12 15.17 13.94
N THR A 86 7.95 16.21 13.11
CA THR A 86 6.71 16.98 12.94
C THR A 86 6.32 17.00 11.50
N PHE A 87 5.03 17.22 11.25
CA PHE A 87 4.47 17.47 9.93
C PHE A 87 3.58 18.71 10.00
N THR A 88 3.68 19.60 8.99
CA THR A 88 2.88 20.81 8.87
C THR A 88 1.77 20.56 7.87
N PHE A 89 0.53 20.67 8.32
CA PHE A 89 -0.68 20.57 7.49
C PHE A 89 -1.08 21.96 7.01
N ASP A 90 -0.21 22.61 6.23
CA ASP A 90 -0.50 23.94 5.68
C ASP A 90 -1.37 23.83 4.40
N GLU A 91 -1.83 24.97 3.89
CA GLU A 91 -2.67 25.00 2.69
C GLU A 91 -1.88 24.87 1.38
N SER A 92 -0.56 24.65 1.45
CA SER A 92 0.27 24.49 0.26
C SER A 92 -0.05 23.19 -0.47
N ASP A 93 0.03 23.23 -1.79
CA ASP A 93 -0.09 22.04 -2.62
C ASP A 93 0.96 20.99 -2.28
N MET A 94 2.16 21.42 -1.87
CA MET A 94 3.25 20.54 -1.48
C MET A 94 2.86 19.67 -0.26
N SER A 95 2.36 20.29 0.81
CA SER A 95 1.95 19.58 2.03
C SER A 95 0.78 18.63 1.76
N ARG A 96 -0.21 19.07 0.96
CA ARG A 96 -1.33 18.22 0.53
C ARG A 96 -0.87 17.03 -0.29
N ASN A 97 0.03 17.23 -1.24
CA ASN A 97 0.56 16.16 -2.09
C ASN A 97 1.33 15.14 -1.26
N HIS A 98 2.22 15.57 -0.38
CA HIS A 98 2.97 14.66 0.51
C HIS A 98 2.04 13.82 1.39
N TRP A 99 0.99 14.44 1.96
CA TRP A 99 0.02 13.68 2.75
C TRP A 99 -0.79 12.73 1.89
N SER A 100 -1.19 13.14 0.69
CA SER A 100 -1.94 12.29 -0.24
C SER A 100 -1.10 11.09 -0.69
N GLU A 101 0.16 11.29 -1.02
CA GLU A 101 1.09 10.22 -1.35
C GLU A 101 1.26 9.25 -0.18
N LEU A 102 1.47 9.76 1.04
CA LEU A 102 1.53 8.93 2.24
C LEU A 102 0.26 8.08 2.42
N CYS A 103 -0.92 8.66 2.23
CA CYS A 103 -2.20 7.94 2.36
C CYS A 103 -2.32 6.80 1.34
N VAL A 104 -1.94 7.07 0.09
CA VAL A 104 -1.95 6.07 -0.99
C VAL A 104 -0.95 4.97 -0.71
N ASP A 105 0.28 5.32 -0.38
CA ASP A 105 1.33 4.34 -0.07
C ASP A 105 0.96 3.51 1.16
N PHE A 106 0.39 4.13 2.19
CA PHE A 106 -0.12 3.42 3.37
C PHE A 106 -1.18 2.38 2.99
N ALA A 107 -2.18 2.77 2.19
CA ALA A 107 -3.25 1.87 1.78
C ALA A 107 -2.75 0.76 0.85
N ASN A 108 -1.81 1.07 -0.05
CA ASN A 108 -1.19 0.11 -0.96
C ASN A 108 -0.37 -0.93 -0.20
N ILE A 109 0.51 -0.49 0.71
CA ILE A 109 1.34 -1.36 1.53
C ILE A 109 0.47 -2.24 2.42
N LEU A 110 -0.49 -1.66 3.12
CA LEU A 110 -1.40 -2.44 3.97
C LEU A 110 -2.16 -3.50 3.15
N GLY A 111 -2.62 -3.13 1.95
CA GLY A 111 -3.30 -4.08 1.05
C GLY A 111 -2.39 -5.20 0.58
N HIS A 112 -1.12 -4.90 0.25
CA HIS A 112 -0.10 -5.88 -0.11
C HIS A 112 0.10 -6.91 1.01
N GLU A 113 0.33 -6.44 2.22
CA GLU A 113 0.56 -7.30 3.38
C GLU A 113 -0.69 -8.13 3.74
N TYR A 114 -1.89 -7.57 3.52
CA TYR A 114 -3.13 -8.35 3.66
C TYR A 114 -3.25 -9.49 2.65
N VAL A 115 -2.76 -9.33 1.43
CA VAL A 115 -2.69 -10.43 0.46
C VAL A 115 -1.82 -11.54 1.01
N HIS A 116 -0.62 -11.21 1.53
CA HIS A 116 0.28 -12.19 2.16
C HIS A 116 -0.38 -12.88 3.36
N LEU A 117 -0.98 -12.14 4.28
CA LEU A 117 -1.71 -12.71 5.41
C LEU A 117 -2.76 -13.73 4.96
N HIS A 118 -3.55 -13.40 3.92
CA HIS A 118 -4.55 -14.33 3.38
C HIS A 118 -3.95 -15.56 2.70
N GLN A 119 -2.80 -15.40 2.00
CA GLN A 119 -2.07 -16.50 1.40
C GLN A 119 -1.59 -17.49 2.47
N PHE A 120 -1.01 -16.99 3.56
CA PHE A 120 -0.53 -17.82 4.67
C PHE A 120 -1.66 -18.48 5.43
N ARG A 121 -2.76 -17.79 5.72
CA ARG A 121 -3.97 -18.35 6.34
C ARG A 121 -4.54 -19.53 5.53
N ARG A 122 -4.58 -19.41 4.20
CA ARG A 122 -5.05 -20.49 3.32
C ARG A 122 -4.15 -21.74 3.34
N ARG A 123 -2.89 -21.58 3.69
CA ARG A 123 -1.89 -22.64 3.79
C ARG A 123 -1.66 -23.11 5.21
N ASP A 124 -2.49 -22.68 6.13
CA ASP A 124 -2.32 -23.00 7.54
C ASP A 124 -0.93 -22.60 8.07
N PHE A 125 -0.49 -21.40 7.65
CA PHE A 125 0.82 -20.78 7.94
C PHE A 125 2.04 -21.61 7.51
N LYS A 126 1.87 -22.53 6.57
CA LYS A 126 2.97 -23.30 6.01
C LYS A 126 3.62 -22.58 4.83
N TRP A 127 4.93 -22.55 4.84
CA TRP A 127 5.71 -22.03 3.72
C TRP A 127 5.60 -22.93 2.50
N PRO A 128 5.30 -22.42 1.31
CA PRO A 128 5.20 -23.25 0.10
C PRO A 128 6.56 -23.78 -0.37
N LYS A 129 7.64 -23.07 -0.07
CA LYS A 129 9.05 -23.37 -0.40
C LYS A 129 9.96 -22.57 0.53
N PRO A 130 11.29 -22.82 0.53
CA PRO A 130 12.20 -21.97 1.26
C PRO A 130 12.05 -20.52 0.74
N TYR A 131 11.56 -19.67 1.61
CA TYR A 131 11.34 -18.25 1.35
C TYR A 131 12.68 -17.56 1.21
N LYS A 132 12.85 -16.74 0.19
CA LYS A 132 13.99 -15.86 0.08
C LYS A 132 13.61 -14.51 0.67
N SER A 133 14.27 -14.16 1.76
CA SER A 133 14.08 -12.84 2.39
C SER A 133 14.41 -11.71 1.41
N TYR A 134 13.65 -10.63 1.51
CA TYR A 134 13.93 -9.40 0.76
C TYR A 134 15.37 -8.95 0.99
N ASN A 135 16.11 -8.76 -0.11
CA ASN A 135 17.44 -8.16 -0.09
C ASN A 135 17.33 -6.71 -0.60
N PRO A 136 17.69 -5.69 0.19
CA PRO A 136 17.57 -4.28 -0.25
C PRO A 136 18.54 -3.92 -1.39
N HIS A 137 19.57 -4.75 -1.65
CA HIS A 137 20.54 -4.59 -2.75
C HIS A 137 20.65 -5.85 -3.58
N PRO A 138 19.56 -6.34 -4.19
CA PRO A 138 19.53 -7.61 -4.88
C PRO A 138 20.29 -7.55 -6.21
N ARG A 139 20.97 -8.63 -6.56
CA ARG A 139 21.42 -8.87 -7.94
C ARG A 139 20.19 -9.12 -8.83
N LEU A 140 20.33 -8.92 -10.14
CA LEU A 140 19.22 -9.11 -11.08
C LEU A 140 18.50 -10.47 -10.90
N LYS A 141 19.28 -11.55 -10.75
CA LYS A 141 18.71 -12.88 -10.50
C LYS A 141 17.87 -12.96 -9.20
N GLU A 142 18.31 -12.30 -8.14
CA GLU A 142 17.55 -12.26 -6.87
C GLU A 142 16.28 -11.45 -7.02
N GLN A 143 16.31 -10.39 -7.84
CA GLN A 143 15.10 -9.63 -8.20
C GLN A 143 14.13 -10.49 -9.00
N GLU A 144 14.61 -11.22 -10.02
CA GLU A 144 13.78 -12.15 -10.80
C GLU A 144 13.14 -13.22 -9.91
N GLU A 145 13.91 -13.78 -8.98
CA GLU A 145 13.42 -14.79 -8.05
C GLU A 145 12.37 -14.22 -7.08
N TYR A 146 12.59 -13.03 -6.55
CA TYR A 146 11.66 -12.35 -5.64
C TYR A 146 10.38 -11.93 -6.36
N TYR A 147 10.48 -11.08 -7.39
CA TYR A 147 9.31 -10.61 -8.12
C TYR A 147 8.61 -11.72 -8.93
N GLY A 148 9.29 -12.81 -9.25
CA GLY A 148 8.72 -13.97 -9.94
C GLY A 148 7.98 -14.92 -9.01
N ASP A 149 8.10 -14.79 -7.69
CA ASP A 149 7.36 -15.60 -6.74
C ASP A 149 5.86 -15.38 -6.88
N ASN A 150 5.09 -16.45 -6.77
CA ASN A 150 3.64 -16.39 -6.98
C ASN A 150 2.93 -15.51 -5.94
N ASP A 151 3.40 -15.51 -4.71
CA ASP A 151 2.80 -14.74 -3.64
C ASP A 151 3.07 -13.26 -3.84
N GLU A 152 4.30 -12.91 -4.23
CA GLU A 152 4.69 -11.54 -4.57
C GLU A 152 3.94 -11.01 -5.80
N VAL A 153 3.84 -11.80 -6.87
CA VAL A 153 3.06 -11.43 -8.07
C VAL A 153 1.60 -11.14 -7.70
N ASP A 154 1.02 -11.87 -6.75
CA ASP A 154 -0.38 -11.65 -6.32
C ASP A 154 -0.51 -10.38 -5.48
N ALA A 155 0.42 -10.14 -4.56
CA ALA A 155 0.45 -8.97 -3.70
C ALA A 155 0.72 -7.67 -4.50
N TYR A 156 1.69 -7.68 -5.41
CA TYR A 156 1.95 -6.56 -6.31
C TYR A 156 0.81 -6.33 -7.33
N ALA A 157 0.11 -7.37 -7.75
CA ALA A 157 -1.07 -7.21 -8.59
C ALA A 157 -2.20 -6.45 -7.88
N TYR A 158 -2.32 -6.59 -6.56
CA TYR A 158 -3.23 -5.77 -5.78
C TYR A 158 -2.84 -4.28 -5.81
N ILE A 159 -1.53 -3.97 -5.62
CA ILE A 159 -1.05 -2.57 -5.71
C ILE A 159 -1.29 -2.01 -7.11
N ALA A 160 -0.95 -2.75 -8.17
CA ALA A 160 -1.20 -2.31 -9.55
C ALA A 160 -2.68 -1.99 -9.79
N ALA A 161 -3.58 -2.84 -9.28
CA ALA A 161 -5.03 -2.61 -9.37
C ALA A 161 -5.47 -1.37 -8.57
N ALA A 162 -4.87 -1.12 -7.40
CA ALA A 162 -5.15 0.07 -6.61
C ALA A 162 -4.67 1.35 -7.30
N GLU A 163 -3.48 1.35 -7.89
CA GLU A 163 -2.98 2.46 -8.71
C GLU A 163 -3.91 2.73 -9.90
N MET A 164 -4.33 1.69 -10.65
CA MET A 164 -5.30 1.83 -11.73
C MET A 164 -6.64 2.40 -11.24
N ALA A 165 -7.12 1.96 -10.09
CA ALA A 165 -8.40 2.40 -9.54
C ALA A 165 -8.36 3.88 -9.12
N ILE A 166 -7.28 4.33 -8.49
CA ILE A 166 -7.11 5.74 -8.11
C ILE A 166 -7.12 6.63 -9.36
N ASP A 167 -6.37 6.28 -10.38
CA ASP A 167 -6.32 7.01 -11.64
C ASP A 167 -7.69 7.04 -12.34
N SER A 168 -8.44 5.93 -12.32
CA SER A 168 -9.75 5.82 -12.98
C SER A 168 -10.86 6.61 -12.30
N PHE A 169 -10.75 6.86 -10.99
CA PHE A 169 -11.77 7.56 -10.23
C PHE A 169 -11.52 9.08 -10.11
N ASN A 170 -10.41 9.55 -10.63
CA ASN A 170 -10.23 10.96 -10.89
C ASN A 170 -11.09 11.33 -12.14
N PRO A 171 -12.00 12.33 -12.09
CA PRO A 171 -13.06 12.53 -13.09
C PRO A 171 -12.61 12.92 -14.51
N ILE A 172 -11.35 12.79 -14.84
CA ILE A 172 -10.77 13.02 -16.15
C ILE A 172 -10.51 11.65 -16.79
N GLU A 173 -11.50 11.16 -17.56
CA GLU A 173 -11.41 10.09 -18.58
C GLU A 173 -10.19 9.14 -18.50
N ILE A 174 -10.21 8.16 -17.63
CA ILE A 174 -9.20 7.10 -17.64
C ILE A 174 -9.91 5.77 -17.90
N GLN A 175 -9.47 5.11 -18.96
CA GLN A 175 -9.95 3.78 -19.29
C GLN A 175 -9.36 2.74 -18.32
N PRO A 176 -10.15 1.73 -17.88
CA PRO A 176 -9.70 0.75 -16.88
C PRO A 176 -8.59 -0.19 -17.35
N THR A 177 -7.91 0.08 -18.43
CA THR A 177 -7.03 -0.85 -19.12
C THR A 177 -5.54 -0.52 -19.02
N ASP A 178 -5.16 0.54 -18.32
CA ASP A 178 -3.79 1.05 -18.45
C ASP A 178 -2.87 0.62 -17.29
N ILE A 179 -2.80 -0.70 -17.06
CA ILE A 179 -1.81 -1.25 -16.12
C ILE A 179 -0.38 -0.79 -16.45
N GLU A 180 -0.08 -0.52 -17.72
CA GLU A 180 1.23 -0.06 -18.19
C GLU A 180 1.66 1.28 -17.58
N ARG A 181 0.72 2.10 -17.08
CA ARG A 181 0.99 3.37 -16.40
C ARG A 181 1.40 3.17 -14.95
N THR A 182 1.03 2.05 -14.34
CA THR A 182 1.30 1.80 -12.92
C THR A 182 2.80 1.72 -12.63
N ARG A 183 3.18 2.14 -11.42
CA ARG A 183 4.57 2.01 -10.94
C ARG A 183 4.98 0.54 -10.86
N VAL A 184 4.05 -0.32 -10.44
CA VAL A 184 4.26 -1.76 -10.35
C VAL A 184 4.59 -2.37 -11.71
N TYR A 185 3.80 -2.08 -12.74
CA TYR A 185 4.06 -2.63 -14.09
C TYR A 185 5.42 -2.18 -14.64
N LYS A 186 5.74 -0.90 -14.47
CA LYS A 186 7.06 -0.37 -14.86
C LYS A 186 8.20 -1.06 -14.12
N THR A 187 8.03 -1.39 -12.85
CA THR A 187 9.03 -2.16 -12.08
C THR A 187 9.19 -3.57 -12.64
N TYR A 188 8.09 -4.27 -12.87
CA TYR A 188 8.11 -5.63 -13.41
C TYR A 188 8.74 -5.69 -14.81
N THR A 189 8.44 -4.73 -15.70
CA THR A 189 8.99 -4.70 -17.06
C THR A 189 10.44 -4.23 -17.16
N ARG A 190 11.03 -3.79 -16.06
CA ARG A 190 12.50 -3.60 -15.95
C ARG A 190 13.23 -4.90 -15.61
N VAL A 191 12.54 -5.83 -14.94
CA VAL A 191 13.11 -7.12 -14.49
C VAL A 191 12.78 -8.23 -15.47
N PHE A 192 11.59 -8.22 -16.05
CA PHE A 192 11.09 -9.27 -16.95
C PHE A 192 10.72 -8.70 -18.32
N ASP A 193 10.81 -9.54 -19.36
CA ASP A 193 10.23 -9.22 -20.65
C ASP A 193 8.71 -9.03 -20.52
N LYS A 194 8.14 -8.05 -21.24
CA LYS A 194 6.69 -7.77 -21.25
C LYS A 194 5.81 -8.97 -21.57
N LYS A 195 6.33 -9.91 -22.38
CA LYS A 195 5.61 -11.14 -22.77
C LYS A 195 5.92 -12.33 -21.83
N SER A 196 6.69 -12.11 -20.77
CA SER A 196 7.00 -13.18 -19.83
C SER A 196 5.76 -13.70 -19.14
N PRO A 197 5.72 -14.99 -18.78
CA PRO A 197 4.60 -15.55 -18.00
C PRO A 197 4.36 -14.82 -16.67
N VAL A 198 5.39 -14.20 -16.09
CA VAL A 198 5.31 -13.44 -14.84
C VAL A 198 4.51 -12.15 -15.05
N VAL A 199 4.84 -11.36 -16.09
CA VAL A 199 4.13 -10.11 -16.40
C VAL A 199 2.68 -10.39 -16.81
N LEU A 200 2.43 -11.38 -17.67
CA LEU A 200 1.08 -11.78 -18.05
C LEU A 200 0.23 -12.24 -16.85
N LYS A 201 0.86 -12.90 -15.87
CA LYS A 201 0.20 -13.28 -14.63
C LYS A 201 -0.14 -12.07 -13.77
N LEU A 202 0.79 -11.11 -13.64
CA LEU A 202 0.57 -9.83 -12.95
C LEU A 202 -0.66 -9.11 -13.54
N GLU A 203 -0.69 -8.92 -14.86
CA GLU A 203 -1.80 -8.27 -15.57
C GLU A 203 -3.15 -8.92 -15.28
N LYS A 204 -3.22 -10.25 -15.46
CA LYS A 204 -4.45 -11.01 -15.20
C LYS A 204 -4.94 -10.87 -13.77
N ARG A 205 -4.03 -10.88 -12.80
CA ARG A 205 -4.38 -10.75 -11.38
C ARG A 205 -4.78 -9.32 -11.03
N ALA A 206 -4.08 -8.32 -11.57
CA ALA A 206 -4.42 -6.92 -11.38
C ALA A 206 -5.83 -6.61 -11.90
N GLN A 207 -6.22 -7.11 -13.08
CA GLN A 207 -7.58 -6.97 -13.58
C GLN A 207 -8.65 -7.58 -12.66
N ARG A 208 -8.34 -8.72 -12.02
CA ARG A 208 -9.24 -9.33 -11.03
C ARG A 208 -9.40 -8.46 -9.80
N TYR A 209 -8.30 -7.94 -9.26
CA TYR A 209 -8.32 -7.03 -8.11
C TYR A 209 -8.98 -5.69 -8.44
N TYR A 210 -8.76 -5.17 -9.64
CA TYR A 210 -9.42 -3.95 -10.10
C TYR A 210 -10.95 -4.05 -10.02
N LYS A 211 -11.54 -5.16 -10.48
CA LYS A 211 -12.98 -5.40 -10.37
C LYS A 211 -13.47 -5.46 -8.91
N LEU A 212 -12.64 -5.95 -7.99
CA LEU A 212 -12.94 -5.92 -6.56
C LEU A 212 -12.94 -4.49 -6.01
N LEU A 213 -11.92 -3.72 -6.37
CA LEU A 213 -11.77 -2.32 -5.93
C LEU A 213 -12.87 -1.44 -6.53
N GLU A 214 -13.27 -1.64 -7.78
CA GLU A 214 -14.39 -0.96 -8.40
C GLU A 214 -15.70 -1.17 -7.61
N ARG A 215 -15.97 -2.38 -7.15
CA ARG A 215 -17.13 -2.64 -6.29
C ARG A 215 -17.01 -1.89 -4.96
N GLN A 216 -15.86 -1.94 -4.31
CA GLN A 216 -15.62 -1.21 -3.05
C GLN A 216 -15.80 0.31 -3.22
N TYR A 217 -15.38 0.86 -4.37
CA TYR A 217 -15.59 2.26 -4.69
C TYR A 217 -17.08 2.60 -4.79
N ASN A 218 -17.82 1.81 -5.57
CA ASN A 218 -19.26 2.01 -5.75
C ASN A 218 -20.06 1.88 -4.43
N GLU A 219 -19.63 0.96 -3.55
CA GLU A 219 -20.19 0.84 -2.21
C GLU A 219 -19.87 2.05 -1.31
N THR A 220 -18.67 2.62 -1.47
CA THR A 220 -18.23 3.77 -0.68
C THR A 220 -18.84 5.09 -1.17
N TYR A 221 -19.07 5.22 -2.49
CA TYR A 221 -19.55 6.44 -3.15
C TYR A 221 -20.76 6.16 -4.07
N PRO A 222 -21.91 5.75 -3.52
CA PRO A 222 -23.04 5.25 -4.33
C PRO A 222 -23.62 6.31 -5.28
N ASN A 223 -23.46 7.61 -4.98
CA ASN A 223 -24.04 8.70 -5.78
C ASN A 223 -23.15 9.16 -6.95
N LYS A 224 -21.90 8.67 -7.05
CA LYS A 224 -20.99 9.03 -8.14
C LYS A 224 -21.09 8.10 -9.36
N SER A 225 -21.72 6.92 -9.21
CA SER A 225 -21.86 5.94 -10.29
C SER A 225 -22.96 6.27 -11.32
N ASN A 226 -23.82 7.27 -11.06
CA ASN A 226 -24.94 7.64 -11.92
C ASN A 226 -24.68 8.85 -12.83
N THR A 227 -23.47 9.39 -12.85
CA THR A 227 -23.08 10.47 -13.78
C THR A 227 -22.22 9.86 -14.90
N LYS A 228 -22.87 9.08 -15.75
CA LYS A 228 -22.36 8.69 -17.07
C LYS A 228 -23.20 9.36 -18.12
#